data_37493f63848902bedd6562181e10b7f4
#
_entry.id   37493f63848902bedd6562181e10b7f4
#
_cell.length_a   1.000
_cell.length_b   1.000
_cell.length_c   1.000
_cell.angle_alpha   90.00
_cell.angle_beta   90.00
_cell.angle_gamma   90.00
#
_symmetry.space_group_name_H-M   'P 1'
#
loop_
_entity.id
_entity.type
_entity.pdbx_description
1 polymer ?
#
loop_
_entity_poly.entity_id
_entity_poly.type
_entity_poly.pdbx_seq_one_letter_code
_entity_poly.pdbx_strand_id
1 'polypeptide(L)'
;DMRFSLLNFMRGKIRESLPQQMQLCGYRTTFQTVGPHALLFAGFFKSIGFDDFYDRRAQGTVRFAERDSFYYDNYLRYFREHRAASAKPMFTMIETIATHWPYDKPFMPEVRVPGGGPDTHPEVHEYLRRMSMAAIDFERFLENLRTSFPGEPFLVVSYGDHRPHVNRYLQPGLEAQLSSVLRKPIGFDSDAYITYYAARGINFSVPSLPRHDPLDIPYLPAVIAQLGGLPLSDAARERLRLLERCNGLFADCPDRPAIRAFHRRLIDSKIVLAD
;
A
#
# COMPACT_ATOMS: atom_id res chain seq x y z
N ASP A 1 -10.75 -12.70 -15.75
CA ASP A 1 -9.72 -12.58 -14.71
C ASP A 1 -10.39 -12.52 -13.35
N MET A 2 -10.04 -13.47 -12.47
CA MET A 2 -10.69 -13.66 -11.17
C MET A 2 -10.56 -12.42 -10.25
N ARG A 3 -9.47 -11.67 -10.34
CA ARG A 3 -9.22 -10.45 -9.54
C ARG A 3 -10.23 -9.35 -9.89
N PHE A 4 -10.51 -9.13 -11.15
CA PHE A 4 -11.49 -8.15 -11.60
C PHE A 4 -12.91 -8.51 -11.14
N SER A 5 -13.25 -9.79 -11.16
CA SER A 5 -14.53 -10.28 -10.67
C SER A 5 -14.71 -10.02 -9.19
N LEU A 6 -13.66 -10.22 -8.36
CA LEU A 6 -13.73 -10.01 -6.91
C LEU A 6 -13.97 -8.54 -6.55
N LEU A 7 -13.25 -7.59 -7.16
CA LEU A 7 -13.42 -6.17 -6.88
C LEU A 7 -14.81 -5.68 -7.30
N ASN A 8 -15.31 -6.13 -8.46
CA ASN A 8 -16.66 -5.82 -8.88
C ASN A 8 -17.72 -6.44 -7.94
N PHE A 9 -17.51 -7.67 -7.50
CA PHE A 9 -18.36 -8.35 -6.53
C PHE A 9 -18.38 -7.62 -5.19
N MET A 10 -17.24 -7.12 -4.72
CA MET A 10 -17.11 -6.41 -3.44
C MET A 10 -17.55 -4.94 -3.50
N ARG A 11 -17.86 -4.40 -4.67
CA ARG A 11 -18.27 -3.01 -4.84
C ARG A 11 -19.52 -2.70 -4.02
N GLY A 12 -19.41 -1.70 -3.14
CA GLY A 12 -20.48 -1.26 -2.25
C GLY A 12 -20.78 -2.19 -1.07
N LYS A 13 -20.02 -3.30 -0.92
CA LYS A 13 -20.21 -4.26 0.17
C LYS A 13 -19.33 -3.99 1.39
N ILE A 14 -18.34 -3.11 1.29
CA ILE A 14 -17.48 -2.71 2.40
C ILE A 14 -17.94 -1.37 2.93
N ARG A 15 -18.37 -1.32 4.19
CA ARG A 15 -18.91 -0.14 4.87
C ARG A 15 -17.94 0.51 5.86
N GLU A 16 -16.81 -0.11 6.09
CA GLU A 16 -15.75 0.41 6.95
C GLU A 16 -14.38 0.05 6.36
N SER A 17 -13.83 1.00 5.64
CA SER A 17 -12.48 1.00 5.13
C SER A 17 -11.67 2.13 5.75
N LEU A 18 -10.35 2.15 5.60
CA LEU A 18 -9.52 3.27 6.06
C LEU A 18 -9.93 4.60 5.38
N PRO A 19 -10.14 4.69 4.05
CA PRO A 19 -10.63 5.93 3.44
C PRO A 19 -11.96 6.41 4.01
N GLN A 20 -12.94 5.52 4.25
CA GLN A 20 -14.23 5.89 4.88
C GLN A 20 -14.04 6.43 6.31
N GLN A 21 -13.15 5.82 7.09
CA GLN A 21 -12.81 6.34 8.42
C GLN A 21 -12.15 7.72 8.34
N MET A 22 -11.26 7.93 7.36
CA MET A 22 -10.67 9.25 7.11
C MET A 22 -11.73 10.30 6.77
N GLN A 23 -12.71 9.96 5.91
CA GLN A 23 -13.83 10.86 5.60
C GLN A 23 -14.64 11.23 6.85
N LEU A 24 -14.93 10.26 7.73
CA LEU A 24 -15.61 10.51 9.01
C LEU A 24 -14.79 11.43 9.93
N CYS A 25 -13.47 11.42 9.82
CA CYS A 25 -12.57 12.35 10.52
C CYS A 25 -12.39 13.68 9.78
N GLY A 26 -13.15 13.95 8.72
CA GLY A 26 -13.12 15.21 7.97
C GLY A 26 -12.04 15.31 6.90
N TYR A 27 -11.34 14.24 6.61
CA TYR A 27 -10.33 14.22 5.54
C TYR A 27 -10.97 14.21 4.16
N ARG A 28 -10.33 14.88 3.19
CA ARG A 28 -10.51 14.56 1.78
C ARG A 28 -9.66 13.34 1.44
N THR A 29 -10.23 12.39 0.71
CA THR A 29 -9.58 11.10 0.42
C THR A 29 -9.31 10.97 -1.07
N THR A 30 -8.06 10.68 -1.44
CA THR A 30 -7.66 10.59 -2.85
C THR A 30 -6.84 9.34 -3.12
N PHE A 31 -6.95 8.81 -4.33
CA PHE A 31 -6.11 7.70 -4.79
C PHE A 31 -5.45 8.06 -6.12
N GLN A 32 -4.14 8.02 -6.17
CA GLN A 32 -3.33 8.15 -7.37
C GLN A 32 -2.85 6.75 -7.79
N THR A 33 -3.21 6.33 -9.01
CA THR A 33 -2.88 4.99 -9.52
C THR A 33 -2.17 5.05 -10.86
N VAL A 34 -1.33 4.09 -11.09
CA VAL A 34 -0.54 3.90 -12.32
C VAL A 34 -1.28 3.07 -13.37
N GLY A 35 -2.31 2.33 -12.95
CA GLY A 35 -2.92 1.28 -13.77
C GLY A 35 -3.73 1.80 -14.95
N PRO A 36 -3.69 1.10 -16.10
CA PRO A 36 -4.60 1.35 -17.22
C PRO A 36 -6.04 0.93 -16.89
N HIS A 37 -6.22 0.10 -15.88
CA HIS A 37 -7.50 -0.43 -15.42
C HIS A 37 -8.19 0.46 -14.38
N ALA A 38 -7.64 1.64 -14.15
CA ALA A 38 -8.17 2.63 -13.22
C ALA A 38 -9.68 2.88 -13.41
N LEU A 39 -10.13 2.97 -14.66
CA LEU A 39 -11.55 3.17 -14.97
C LEU A 39 -12.42 1.97 -14.54
N LEU A 40 -11.90 0.74 -14.65
CA LEU A 40 -12.64 -0.46 -14.23
C LEU A 40 -12.76 -0.54 -12.70
N PHE A 41 -11.77 -0.05 -11.98
CA PHE A 41 -11.72 -0.09 -10.52
C PHE A 41 -12.25 1.17 -9.84
N ALA A 42 -12.38 2.29 -10.56
CA ALA A 42 -12.83 3.56 -9.99
C ALA A 42 -14.14 3.40 -9.20
N GLY A 43 -15.07 2.59 -9.70
CA GLY A 43 -16.33 2.31 -9.00
C GLY A 43 -16.14 1.58 -7.67
N PHE A 44 -15.21 0.63 -7.58
CA PHE A 44 -14.86 -0.04 -6.33
C PHE A 44 -14.19 0.94 -5.37
N PHE A 45 -13.13 1.66 -5.80
CA PHE A 45 -12.40 2.59 -4.94
C PHE A 45 -13.29 3.72 -4.41
N LYS A 46 -14.20 4.26 -5.23
CA LYS A 46 -15.22 5.20 -4.75
C LYS A 46 -16.14 4.58 -3.70
N SER A 47 -16.53 3.31 -3.87
CA SER A 47 -17.42 2.64 -2.92
C SER A 47 -16.74 2.35 -1.57
N ILE A 48 -15.43 2.33 -1.50
CA ILE A 48 -14.66 2.17 -0.26
C ILE A 48 -14.16 3.51 0.30
N GLY A 49 -14.65 4.64 -0.22
CA GLY A 49 -14.49 5.95 0.40
C GLY A 49 -13.38 6.83 -0.17
N PHE A 50 -12.96 6.64 -1.41
CA PHE A 50 -12.13 7.64 -2.09
C PHE A 50 -13.02 8.68 -2.78
N ASP A 51 -12.84 9.96 -2.43
CA ASP A 51 -13.53 11.09 -3.07
C ASP A 51 -13.05 11.28 -4.50
N ASP A 52 -11.72 11.28 -4.68
CA ASP A 52 -11.08 11.49 -5.96
C ASP A 52 -10.20 10.30 -6.36
N PHE A 53 -10.18 10.07 -7.66
CA PHE A 53 -9.42 8.99 -8.25
C PHE A 53 -8.64 9.53 -9.45
N TYR A 54 -7.31 9.56 -9.35
CA TYR A 54 -6.42 10.05 -10.39
C TYR A 54 -5.74 8.89 -11.10
N ASP A 55 -6.22 8.57 -12.29
CA ASP A 55 -5.55 7.61 -13.18
C ASP A 55 -4.33 8.26 -13.85
N ARG A 56 -3.59 7.47 -14.64
CA ARG A 56 -2.40 7.97 -15.34
C ARG A 56 -2.69 9.18 -16.26
N ARG A 57 -3.88 9.26 -16.88
CA ARG A 57 -4.27 10.38 -17.75
C ARG A 57 -4.55 11.63 -16.94
N ALA A 58 -5.29 11.49 -15.86
CA ALA A 58 -5.52 12.60 -14.94
C ALA A 58 -4.19 13.13 -14.34
N GLN A 59 -3.19 12.24 -14.19
CA GLN A 59 -1.85 12.60 -13.75
C GLN A 59 -0.95 13.18 -14.87
N GLY A 60 -1.41 13.22 -16.12
CA GLY A 60 -0.69 13.87 -17.22
C GLY A 60 0.27 12.98 -17.99
N THR A 61 0.17 11.64 -17.89
CA THR A 61 0.94 10.70 -18.70
C THR A 61 0.08 9.68 -19.43
N VAL A 62 0.58 9.25 -20.58
CA VAL A 62 0.03 8.11 -21.33
C VAL A 62 0.94 6.87 -21.24
N ARG A 63 2.13 7.02 -20.67
CA ARG A 63 3.08 5.92 -20.48
C ARG A 63 2.55 4.93 -19.45
N PHE A 64 2.90 3.66 -19.61
CA PHE A 64 2.56 2.64 -18.62
C PHE A 64 3.33 2.85 -17.32
N ALA A 65 4.59 3.22 -17.40
CA ALA A 65 5.45 3.44 -16.25
C ALA A 65 6.15 4.81 -16.35
N GLU A 66 6.07 5.55 -15.26
CA GLU A 66 6.84 6.74 -14.99
C GLU A 66 7.73 6.49 -13.77
N ARG A 67 8.75 7.32 -13.59
CA ARG A 67 9.58 7.34 -12.38
C ARG A 67 8.72 7.69 -11.16
N ASP A 68 9.03 7.16 -9.99
CA ASP A 68 8.22 7.38 -8.78
C ASP A 68 8.12 8.87 -8.42
N SER A 69 9.16 9.66 -8.68
CA SER A 69 9.12 11.13 -8.52
C SER A 69 7.98 11.79 -9.28
N PHE A 70 7.56 11.27 -10.44
CA PHE A 70 6.41 11.81 -11.19
C PHE A 70 5.11 11.75 -10.36
N TYR A 71 4.86 10.64 -9.68
CA TYR A 71 3.67 10.46 -8.84
C TYR A 71 3.74 11.32 -7.58
N TYR A 72 4.93 11.44 -6.98
CA TYR A 72 5.17 12.29 -5.82
C TYR A 72 5.02 13.78 -6.15
N ASP A 73 5.53 14.24 -7.30
CA ASP A 73 5.39 15.62 -7.76
C ASP A 73 3.93 15.97 -8.05
N ASN A 74 3.17 15.04 -8.62
CA ASN A 74 1.72 15.19 -8.79
C ASN A 74 1.01 15.31 -7.43
N TYR A 75 1.37 14.47 -6.44
CA TYR A 75 0.82 14.60 -5.10
C TYR A 75 1.11 15.98 -4.49
N LEU A 76 2.36 16.45 -4.55
CA LEU A 76 2.75 17.75 -4.01
C LEU A 76 1.95 18.89 -4.67
N ARG A 77 1.69 18.80 -5.97
CA ARG A 77 0.85 19.75 -6.70
C ARG A 77 -0.61 19.69 -6.22
N TYR A 78 -1.21 18.50 -6.18
CA TYR A 78 -2.60 18.33 -5.72
C TYR A 78 -2.78 18.73 -4.26
N PHE A 79 -1.81 18.44 -3.40
CA PHE A 79 -1.86 18.85 -2.00
C PHE A 79 -1.79 20.38 -1.87
N ARG A 80 -0.93 21.06 -2.63
CA ARG A 80 -0.84 22.51 -2.65
C ARG A 80 -2.14 23.17 -3.12
N GLU A 81 -2.71 22.66 -4.22
CA GLU A 81 -4.00 23.13 -4.76
C GLU A 81 -5.13 22.92 -3.73
N HIS A 82 -5.15 21.75 -3.07
CA HIS A 82 -6.11 21.46 -2.03
C HIS A 82 -5.98 22.41 -0.82
N ARG A 83 -4.76 22.64 -0.32
CA ARG A 83 -4.53 23.53 0.81
C ARG A 83 -4.87 25.00 0.50
N ALA A 84 -4.70 25.44 -0.74
CA ALA A 84 -5.13 26.76 -1.17
C ALA A 84 -6.67 26.92 -1.17
N ALA A 85 -7.41 25.85 -1.38
CA ALA A 85 -8.86 25.85 -1.49
C ALA A 85 -9.60 25.37 -0.22
N SER A 86 -8.92 24.67 0.69
CA SER A 86 -9.57 23.98 1.81
C SER A 86 -8.65 23.80 3.01
N ALA A 87 -9.21 23.97 4.20
CA ALA A 87 -8.54 23.63 5.47
C ALA A 87 -8.63 22.14 5.85
N LYS A 88 -9.42 21.33 5.13
CA LYS A 88 -9.58 19.91 5.43
C LYS A 88 -8.25 19.18 5.29
N PRO A 89 -7.91 18.27 6.21
CA PRO A 89 -6.75 17.39 6.02
C PRO A 89 -6.98 16.46 4.82
N MET A 90 -5.90 15.90 4.28
CA MET A 90 -5.94 15.03 3.10
C MET A 90 -5.33 13.66 3.41
N PHE A 91 -6.03 12.60 3.05
CA PHE A 91 -5.52 11.24 3.00
C PHE A 91 -5.33 10.84 1.55
N THR A 92 -4.13 10.42 1.19
CA THR A 92 -3.82 10.00 -0.17
C THR A 92 -3.14 8.63 -0.18
N MET A 93 -3.66 7.72 -0.99
CA MET A 93 -2.95 6.52 -1.39
C MET A 93 -2.25 6.80 -2.73
N ILE A 94 -0.94 6.56 -2.79
CA ILE A 94 -0.13 6.75 -3.98
C ILE A 94 0.43 5.39 -4.39
N GLU A 95 0.07 4.93 -5.58
CA GLU A 95 0.66 3.77 -6.20
C GLU A 95 1.79 4.23 -7.11
N THR A 96 2.96 3.58 -7.02
CA THR A 96 4.12 3.80 -7.89
C THR A 96 4.45 2.54 -8.68
N ILE A 97 5.27 2.63 -9.73
CA ILE A 97 5.44 1.51 -10.66
C ILE A 97 6.88 1.34 -11.18
N ALA A 98 7.82 2.20 -10.81
CA ALA A 98 9.19 2.13 -11.36
C ALA A 98 9.84 0.77 -11.10
N THR A 99 9.50 0.12 -9.99
CA THR A 99 10.03 -1.20 -9.59
C THR A 99 9.27 -2.40 -10.15
N HIS A 100 8.24 -2.16 -10.99
CA HIS A 100 7.41 -3.23 -11.55
C HIS A 100 8.12 -4.01 -12.68
N TRP A 101 7.87 -5.31 -12.75
CA TRP A 101 8.28 -6.17 -13.86
C TRP A 101 7.71 -5.65 -15.22
N PRO A 102 8.40 -5.84 -16.38
CA PRO A 102 9.59 -6.67 -16.63
C PRO A 102 10.92 -5.95 -16.41
N TYR A 103 12.00 -6.73 -16.19
CA TYR A 103 13.36 -6.21 -15.94
C TYR A 103 14.36 -6.60 -17.06
N ASP A 104 13.87 -7.14 -18.18
CA ASP A 104 14.66 -7.53 -19.34
C ASP A 104 15.22 -6.33 -20.11
N LYS A 105 14.71 -5.14 -19.85
CA LYS A 105 15.15 -3.87 -20.45
C LYS A 105 15.37 -2.81 -19.39
N PRO A 106 16.43 -1.99 -19.54
CA PRO A 106 16.65 -0.86 -18.65
C PRO A 106 15.49 0.13 -18.68
N PHE A 107 14.95 0.43 -17.51
CA PHE A 107 13.97 1.49 -17.32
C PHE A 107 14.69 2.83 -17.13
N MET A 108 14.44 3.82 -18.00
CA MET A 108 15.12 5.13 -17.97
C MET A 108 16.67 4.96 -17.91
N PRO A 109 17.30 4.42 -18.97
CA PRO A 109 18.73 4.09 -18.97
C PRO A 109 19.64 5.31 -18.80
N GLU A 110 19.13 6.51 -19.05
CA GLU A 110 19.81 7.78 -18.83
C GLU A 110 20.02 8.12 -17.34
N VAL A 111 19.20 7.52 -16.45
CA VAL A 111 19.30 7.72 -15.00
C VAL A 111 20.36 6.77 -14.43
N ARG A 112 21.49 7.33 -14.05
CA ARG A 112 22.60 6.56 -13.48
C ARG A 112 22.45 6.45 -11.97
N VAL A 113 22.12 5.25 -11.50
CA VAL A 113 22.01 4.89 -10.08
C VAL A 113 22.62 3.50 -9.86
N PRO A 114 23.03 3.17 -8.64
CA PRO A 114 23.56 1.85 -8.33
C PRO A 114 22.58 0.71 -8.69
N GLY A 115 23.13 -0.39 -9.21
CA GLY A 115 22.44 -1.65 -9.45
C GLY A 115 23.10 -2.77 -8.65
N GLY A 116 22.97 -4.00 -9.13
CA GLY A 116 23.70 -5.15 -8.60
C GLY A 116 25.20 -5.12 -8.96
N GLY A 117 26.00 -5.92 -8.26
CA GLY A 117 27.42 -6.09 -8.55
C GLY A 117 27.68 -6.79 -9.90
N PRO A 118 28.98 -6.93 -10.30
CA PRO A 118 29.37 -7.44 -11.62
C PRO A 118 28.82 -8.83 -11.97
N ASP A 119 28.69 -9.71 -10.99
CA ASP A 119 28.22 -11.08 -11.18
C ASP A 119 26.69 -11.24 -10.94
N THR A 120 25.97 -10.12 -10.83
CA THR A 120 24.55 -10.14 -10.59
C THR A 120 23.79 -10.49 -11.90
N HIS A 121 22.81 -11.39 -11.81
CA HIS A 121 21.93 -11.68 -12.94
C HIS A 121 21.34 -10.37 -13.53
N PRO A 122 21.29 -10.19 -14.86
CA PRO A 122 20.89 -8.92 -15.47
C PRO A 122 19.53 -8.37 -14.98
N GLU A 123 18.51 -9.22 -14.83
CA GLU A 123 17.21 -8.79 -14.32
C GLU A 123 17.27 -8.37 -12.83
N VAL A 124 18.10 -9.05 -12.02
CA VAL A 124 18.34 -8.66 -10.62
C VAL A 124 19.07 -7.33 -10.57
N HIS A 125 20.09 -7.14 -11.44
CA HIS A 125 20.80 -5.87 -11.56
C HIS A 125 19.85 -4.72 -11.87
N GLU A 126 18.96 -4.90 -12.87
CA GLU A 126 17.97 -3.88 -13.25
C GLU A 126 16.96 -3.64 -12.13
N TYR A 127 16.47 -4.67 -11.47
CA TYR A 127 15.58 -4.53 -10.32
C TYR A 127 16.23 -3.69 -9.20
N LEU A 128 17.47 -4.02 -8.81
CA LEU A 128 18.20 -3.27 -7.78
C LEU A 128 18.47 -1.83 -8.20
N ARG A 129 18.73 -1.59 -9.48
CA ARG A 129 18.86 -0.24 -10.05
C ARG A 129 17.56 0.56 -9.91
N ARG A 130 16.40 -0.06 -10.21
CA ARG A 130 15.09 0.58 -10.04
C ARG A 130 14.76 0.82 -8.57
N MET A 131 15.10 -0.11 -7.69
CA MET A 131 14.96 0.08 -6.24
C MET A 131 15.79 1.26 -5.73
N SER A 132 17.04 1.40 -6.21
CA SER A 132 17.88 2.56 -5.88
C SER A 132 17.26 3.87 -6.37
N MET A 133 16.71 3.88 -7.59
CA MET A 133 16.00 5.03 -8.14
C MET A 133 14.76 5.39 -7.30
N ALA A 134 13.93 4.40 -6.97
CA ALA A 134 12.74 4.59 -6.14
C ALA A 134 13.08 5.11 -4.74
N ALA A 135 14.16 4.59 -4.12
CA ALA A 135 14.63 5.06 -2.82
C ALA A 135 15.06 6.54 -2.86
N ILE A 136 15.82 6.93 -3.89
CA ILE A 136 16.24 8.34 -4.07
C ILE A 136 15.02 9.24 -4.26
N ASP A 137 14.05 8.82 -5.07
CA ASP A 137 12.82 9.58 -5.31
C ASP A 137 11.98 9.72 -4.04
N PHE A 138 11.89 8.65 -3.25
CA PHE A 138 11.16 8.65 -2.00
C PHE A 138 11.79 9.59 -0.96
N GLU A 139 13.11 9.53 -0.75
CA GLU A 139 13.78 10.43 0.18
C GLU A 139 13.65 11.90 -0.26
N ARG A 140 13.73 12.19 -1.56
CA ARG A 140 13.46 13.53 -2.10
C ARG A 140 12.02 13.96 -1.84
N PHE A 141 11.08 13.06 -1.99
CA PHE A 141 9.67 13.33 -1.68
C PHE A 141 9.48 13.72 -0.21
N LEU A 142 10.07 12.97 0.72
CA LEU A 142 9.99 13.27 2.15
C LEU A 142 10.60 14.65 2.48
N GLU A 143 11.73 14.99 1.84
CA GLU A 143 12.35 16.30 2.00
C GLU A 143 11.48 17.43 1.40
N ASN A 144 10.86 17.19 0.25
CA ASN A 144 9.93 18.14 -0.35
C ASN A 144 8.70 18.39 0.53
N LEU A 145 8.17 17.35 1.19
CA LEU A 145 7.09 17.52 2.19
C LEU A 145 7.53 18.42 3.34
N ARG A 146 8.73 18.20 3.86
CA ARG A 146 9.28 18.97 4.98
C ARG A 146 9.50 20.44 4.62
N THR A 147 10.11 20.69 3.47
CA THR A 147 10.54 22.03 3.06
C THR A 147 9.43 22.86 2.43
N SER A 148 8.55 22.23 1.64
CA SER A 148 7.45 22.95 0.97
C SER A 148 6.24 23.19 1.89
N PHE A 149 6.09 22.42 2.96
CA PHE A 149 4.95 22.51 3.89
C PHE A 149 5.40 22.46 5.37
N PRO A 150 6.22 23.40 5.84
CA PRO A 150 6.89 23.32 7.15
C PRO A 150 5.93 23.32 8.34
N GLY A 151 4.70 23.79 8.16
CA GLY A 151 3.66 23.79 9.20
C GLY A 151 2.69 22.61 9.16
N GLU A 152 2.82 21.71 8.16
CA GLU A 152 1.89 20.61 7.99
C GLU A 152 2.48 19.29 8.52
N PRO A 153 1.78 18.58 9.41
CA PRO A 153 2.20 17.25 9.83
C PRO A 153 1.79 16.20 8.80
N PHE A 154 2.73 15.30 8.44
CA PHE A 154 2.44 14.17 7.57
C PHE A 154 2.82 12.85 8.22
N LEU A 155 1.91 11.89 8.23
CA LEU A 155 2.22 10.48 8.43
C LEU A 155 2.38 9.82 7.06
N VAL A 156 3.60 9.42 6.73
CA VAL A 156 3.91 8.70 5.49
C VAL A 156 4.12 7.23 5.82
N VAL A 157 3.26 6.38 5.26
CA VAL A 157 3.37 4.93 5.38
C VAL A 157 3.70 4.35 4.01
N SER A 158 4.85 3.71 3.90
CA SER A 158 5.28 3.00 2.69
C SER A 158 5.25 1.50 2.90
N TYR A 159 4.80 0.75 1.91
CA TYR A 159 4.77 -0.71 1.93
C TYR A 159 4.81 -1.26 0.50
N GLY A 160 5.35 -2.47 0.36
CA GLY A 160 5.27 -3.21 -0.89
C GLY A 160 3.96 -3.98 -0.98
N ASP A 161 3.43 -4.14 -2.17
CA ASP A 161 2.22 -4.92 -2.44
C ASP A 161 2.50 -6.42 -2.58
N HIS A 162 3.66 -6.78 -3.14
CA HIS A 162 4.14 -8.15 -3.30
C HIS A 162 5.64 -8.18 -3.59
N ARG A 163 6.25 -9.37 -3.57
CA ARG A 163 7.65 -9.56 -3.98
C ARG A 163 7.82 -9.50 -5.49
N PRO A 164 9.01 -9.09 -5.96
CA PRO A 164 9.33 -9.04 -7.38
C PRO A 164 9.56 -10.43 -7.97
N HIS A 165 9.31 -10.58 -9.27
CA HIS A 165 9.56 -11.83 -10.00
C HIS A 165 11.03 -12.29 -10.03
N VAL A 166 11.98 -11.38 -9.80
CA VAL A 166 13.41 -11.70 -9.73
C VAL A 166 13.81 -12.58 -8.53
N ASN A 167 12.92 -12.80 -7.57
CA ASN A 167 13.19 -13.69 -6.43
C ASN A 167 13.59 -15.10 -6.87
N ARG A 168 13.14 -15.57 -8.02
CA ARG A 168 13.56 -16.86 -8.62
C ARG A 168 15.07 -16.96 -8.84
N TYR A 169 15.76 -15.85 -9.10
CA TYR A 169 17.21 -15.79 -9.27
C TYR A 169 17.96 -15.61 -7.95
N LEU A 170 17.28 -15.04 -6.94
CA LEU A 170 17.85 -14.83 -5.61
C LEU A 170 17.70 -16.07 -4.72
N GLN A 171 16.64 -16.84 -4.94
CA GLN A 171 16.33 -18.06 -4.19
C GLN A 171 15.99 -19.19 -5.17
N PRO A 172 16.99 -19.94 -5.67
CA PRO A 172 16.75 -21.08 -6.53
C PRO A 172 15.78 -22.08 -5.89
N GLY A 173 14.76 -22.51 -6.63
CA GLY A 173 13.72 -23.41 -6.11
C GLY A 173 12.46 -22.71 -5.58
N LEU A 174 12.45 -21.37 -5.46
CA LEU A 174 11.27 -20.63 -5.03
C LEU A 174 10.07 -20.83 -5.96
N GLU A 175 10.28 -20.99 -7.27
CA GLU A 175 9.17 -21.29 -8.20
C GLU A 175 8.55 -22.67 -7.95
N ALA A 176 9.37 -23.67 -7.59
CA ALA A 176 8.86 -24.99 -7.20
C ALA A 176 8.09 -24.90 -5.87
N GLN A 177 8.56 -24.10 -4.93
CA GLN A 177 7.86 -23.82 -3.67
C GLN A 177 6.55 -23.06 -3.93
N LEU A 178 6.54 -22.03 -4.76
CA LEU A 178 5.35 -21.29 -5.16
C LEU A 178 4.32 -22.19 -5.86
N SER A 179 4.74 -23.06 -6.76
CA SER A 179 3.87 -24.03 -7.42
C SER A 179 3.29 -25.06 -6.43
N SER A 180 4.04 -25.44 -5.42
CA SER A 180 3.55 -26.34 -4.35
C SER A 180 2.62 -25.61 -3.39
N VAL A 181 2.86 -24.33 -3.13
CA VAL A 181 2.07 -23.47 -2.24
C VAL A 181 0.72 -23.11 -2.85
N LEU A 182 0.64 -22.89 -4.17
CA LEU A 182 -0.63 -22.68 -4.86
C LEU A 182 -1.58 -23.89 -4.82
N ARG A 183 -1.08 -25.07 -4.46
CA ARG A 183 -1.85 -26.32 -4.33
C ARG A 183 -2.07 -26.75 -2.87
N LYS A 184 -1.48 -26.07 -1.92
CA LYS A 184 -1.63 -26.30 -0.47
C LYS A 184 -2.11 -25.02 0.19
N PRO A 185 -2.75 -25.05 1.36
CA PRO A 185 -2.95 -23.87 2.17
C PRO A 185 -1.60 -23.16 2.32
N ILE A 186 -1.55 -21.87 1.99
CA ILE A 186 -0.34 -21.07 2.06
C ILE A 186 0.14 -21.05 3.51
N GLY A 187 1.19 -21.79 3.81
CA GLY A 187 1.89 -21.70 5.09
C GLY A 187 2.60 -20.34 5.13
N PHE A 188 2.55 -19.69 6.26
CA PHE A 188 3.06 -18.33 6.44
C PHE A 188 4.60 -18.22 6.29
N ASP A 189 5.32 -19.33 6.43
CA ASP A 189 6.79 -19.40 6.33
C ASP A 189 7.34 -19.16 4.91
N SER A 190 6.47 -18.87 3.94
CA SER A 190 6.93 -18.60 2.59
C SER A 190 7.38 -17.15 2.46
N ASP A 191 8.68 -16.94 2.42
CA ASP A 191 9.30 -15.66 2.07
C ASP A 191 8.74 -14.99 0.82
N ALA A 192 8.08 -15.76 -0.04
CA ALA A 192 7.44 -15.27 -1.27
C ALA A 192 6.33 -14.22 -1.02
N TYR A 193 5.71 -14.25 0.15
CA TYR A 193 4.57 -13.38 0.48
C TYR A 193 4.95 -12.25 1.45
N ILE A 194 6.22 -12.15 1.85
CA ILE A 194 6.69 -11.11 2.76
C ILE A 194 7.19 -9.92 1.95
N THR A 195 6.75 -8.72 2.35
CA THR A 195 7.28 -7.45 1.86
C THR A 195 7.55 -6.53 3.06
N TYR A 196 8.04 -5.34 2.81
CA TYR A 196 8.35 -4.38 3.88
C TYR A 196 7.21 -3.39 4.09
N TYR A 197 7.18 -2.80 5.28
CA TYR A 197 6.43 -1.58 5.56
C TYR A 197 7.27 -0.65 6.44
N ALA A 198 7.03 0.65 6.33
CA ALA A 198 7.63 1.65 7.19
C ALA A 198 6.67 2.82 7.40
N ALA A 199 6.73 3.44 8.58
CA ALA A 199 5.97 4.64 8.91
C ALA A 199 6.93 5.76 9.34
N ARG A 200 6.76 6.96 8.77
CA ARG A 200 7.59 8.14 9.07
C ARG A 200 6.72 9.36 9.32
N GLY A 201 7.02 10.10 10.37
CA GLY A 201 6.44 11.43 10.62
C GLY A 201 7.28 12.52 9.97
N ILE A 202 6.63 13.45 9.30
CA ILE A 202 7.23 14.68 8.80
C ILE A 202 6.56 15.84 9.52
N ASN A 203 7.34 16.72 10.12
CA ASN A 203 6.90 17.84 10.96
C ASN A 203 6.10 17.42 12.21
N PHE A 204 6.16 16.14 12.60
CA PHE A 204 5.66 15.65 13.88
C PHE A 204 6.35 14.34 14.27
N SER A 205 6.25 13.99 15.56
CA SER A 205 6.79 12.71 16.06
C SER A 205 5.71 11.63 16.01
N VAL A 206 5.98 10.55 15.30
CA VAL A 206 5.11 9.37 15.29
C VAL A 206 5.15 8.69 16.66
N PRO A 207 4.00 8.36 17.25
CA PRO A 207 3.97 7.59 18.50
C PRO A 207 4.74 6.28 18.39
N SER A 208 5.49 5.93 19.43
CA SER A 208 6.11 4.61 19.51
C SER A 208 5.03 3.56 19.75
N LEU A 209 4.87 2.66 18.81
CA LEU A 209 4.00 1.48 18.95
C LEU A 209 4.85 0.21 19.07
N PRO A 210 4.34 -0.85 19.70
CA PRO A 210 4.97 -2.16 19.62
C PRO A 210 5.24 -2.54 18.16
N ARG A 211 6.47 -2.96 17.89
CA ARG A 211 6.83 -3.44 16.56
C ARG A 211 6.32 -4.87 16.39
N HIS A 212 5.52 -5.07 15.38
CA HIS A 212 5.10 -6.41 14.95
C HIS A 212 5.89 -6.80 13.71
N ASP A 213 6.56 -7.94 13.79
CA ASP A 213 7.33 -8.53 12.72
C ASP A 213 7.12 -10.05 12.78
N PRO A 214 6.25 -10.59 11.92
CA PRO A 214 5.54 -9.94 10.81
C PRO A 214 4.30 -9.12 11.21
N LEU A 215 3.79 -8.35 10.24
CA LEU A 215 2.50 -7.65 10.33
C LEU A 215 1.66 -7.97 9.09
N ASP A 216 0.61 -8.74 9.26
CA ASP A 216 -0.33 -9.05 8.16
C ASP A 216 -1.12 -7.81 7.73
N ILE A 217 -1.28 -7.64 6.42
CA ILE A 217 -1.91 -6.47 5.80
C ILE A 217 -3.32 -6.12 6.34
N PRO A 218 -4.18 -7.07 6.79
CA PRO A 218 -5.47 -6.74 7.39
C PRO A 218 -5.39 -5.88 8.65
N TYR A 219 -4.24 -5.85 9.34
CA TYR A 219 -4.01 -5.02 10.52
C TYR A 219 -3.53 -3.61 10.17
N LEU A 220 -2.88 -3.43 9.03
CA LEU A 220 -2.22 -2.18 8.65
C LEU A 220 -3.15 -0.95 8.71
N PRO A 221 -4.42 -1.00 8.28
CA PRO A 221 -5.33 0.15 8.42
C PRO A 221 -5.55 0.61 9.87
N ALA A 222 -5.68 -0.33 10.80
CA ALA A 222 -5.86 0.00 12.22
C ALA A 222 -4.57 0.57 12.84
N VAL A 223 -3.40 0.04 12.44
CA VAL A 223 -2.09 0.56 12.84
C VAL A 223 -1.89 1.99 12.30
N ILE A 224 -2.24 2.26 11.04
CA ILE A 224 -2.18 3.61 10.44
C ILE A 224 -3.07 4.58 11.23
N ALA A 225 -4.31 4.19 11.54
CA ALA A 225 -5.22 5.02 12.32
C ALA A 225 -4.65 5.32 13.72
N GLN A 226 -4.05 4.33 14.38
CA GLN A 226 -3.41 4.51 15.69
C GLN A 226 -2.19 5.42 15.61
N LEU A 227 -1.31 5.24 14.63
CA LEU A 227 -0.14 6.10 14.40
C LEU A 227 -0.52 7.55 14.10
N GLY A 228 -1.64 7.76 13.40
CA GLY A 228 -2.18 9.07 13.08
C GLY A 228 -2.99 9.70 14.21
N GLY A 229 -3.14 9.05 15.38
CA GLY A 229 -3.96 9.54 16.49
C GLY A 229 -5.45 9.66 16.15
N LEU A 230 -5.94 8.88 15.19
CA LEU A 230 -7.32 8.94 14.73
C LEU A 230 -8.25 8.14 15.66
N PRO A 231 -9.52 8.53 15.79
CA PRO A 231 -10.50 7.72 16.49
C PRO A 231 -10.61 6.32 15.86
N LEU A 232 -10.54 5.29 16.70
CA LEU A 232 -10.66 3.91 16.26
C LEU A 232 -12.11 3.46 16.35
N SER A 233 -12.63 2.85 15.28
CA SER A 233 -13.90 2.13 15.32
C SER A 233 -13.81 0.88 16.20
N ASP A 234 -14.97 0.26 16.51
CA ASP A 234 -14.98 -1.00 17.24
C ASP A 234 -14.26 -2.13 16.49
N ALA A 235 -14.42 -2.17 15.17
CA ALA A 235 -13.73 -3.15 14.34
C ALA A 235 -12.22 -2.89 14.27
N ALA A 236 -11.78 -1.62 14.23
CA ALA A 236 -10.36 -1.27 14.28
C ALA A 236 -9.74 -1.63 15.64
N ARG A 237 -10.43 -1.34 16.75
CA ARG A 237 -10.00 -1.77 18.10
C ARG A 237 -9.88 -3.28 18.22
N GLU A 238 -10.83 -4.00 17.65
CA GLU A 238 -10.80 -5.47 17.68
C GLU A 238 -9.66 -6.01 16.82
N ARG A 239 -9.39 -5.40 15.64
CA ARG A 239 -8.21 -5.77 14.84
C ARG A 239 -6.91 -5.60 15.63
N LEU A 240 -6.75 -4.53 16.39
CA LEU A 240 -5.58 -4.31 17.23
C LEU A 240 -5.47 -5.36 18.35
N ARG A 241 -6.59 -5.78 18.97
CA ARG A 241 -6.58 -6.89 19.94
C ARG A 241 -6.18 -8.21 19.28
N LEU A 242 -6.66 -8.47 18.06
CA LEU A 242 -6.27 -9.64 17.29
C LEU A 242 -4.81 -9.57 16.85
N LEU A 243 -4.30 -8.41 16.51
CA LEU A 243 -2.88 -8.19 16.20
C LEU A 243 -1.99 -8.70 17.34
N GLU A 244 -2.27 -8.27 18.57
CA GLU A 244 -1.55 -8.72 19.77
C GLU A 244 -1.72 -10.23 20.01
N ARG A 245 -2.97 -10.71 19.99
CA ARG A 245 -3.32 -12.11 20.26
C ARG A 245 -2.70 -13.07 19.24
N CYS A 246 -2.59 -12.64 17.98
CA CYS A 246 -2.11 -13.44 16.87
C CYS A 246 -0.64 -13.14 16.52
N ASN A 247 0.04 -12.32 17.31
CA ASN A 247 1.43 -11.91 17.08
C ASN A 247 1.68 -11.45 15.65
N GLY A 248 0.82 -10.56 15.15
CA GLY A 248 0.93 -9.99 13.80
C GLY A 248 0.34 -10.83 12.67
N LEU A 249 0.01 -12.12 12.92
CA LEU A 249 -0.48 -13.05 11.92
C LEU A 249 -2.01 -13.08 11.90
N PHE A 250 -2.64 -12.66 10.79
CA PHE A 250 -4.09 -12.74 10.63
C PHE A 250 -4.51 -14.07 9.98
N ALA A 251 -3.87 -14.37 8.83
CA ALA A 251 -4.18 -15.58 8.07
C ALA A 251 -3.79 -16.86 8.83
N ASP A 252 -2.67 -16.84 9.53
CA ASP A 252 -2.15 -17.97 10.31
C ASP A 252 -2.23 -17.77 11.82
N CYS A 253 -3.19 -16.96 12.27
CA CYS A 253 -3.46 -16.79 13.69
C CYS A 253 -3.72 -18.13 14.38
N PRO A 254 -3.03 -18.46 15.50
CA PRO A 254 -3.30 -19.70 16.24
C PRO A 254 -4.72 -19.73 16.82
N ASP A 255 -5.31 -18.57 17.14
CA ASP A 255 -6.70 -18.47 17.62
C ASP A 255 -7.68 -18.32 16.46
N ARG A 256 -7.83 -19.39 15.68
CA ARG A 256 -8.82 -19.46 14.57
C ARG A 256 -10.25 -19.17 15.01
N PRO A 257 -10.73 -19.58 16.19
CA PRO A 257 -12.06 -19.16 16.67
C PRO A 257 -12.23 -17.66 16.78
N ALA A 258 -11.22 -16.92 17.28
CA ALA A 258 -11.30 -15.46 17.40
C ALA A 258 -11.38 -14.80 16.04
N ILE A 259 -10.60 -15.25 15.04
CA ILE A 259 -10.67 -14.73 13.65
C ILE A 259 -12.06 -15.00 13.05
N ARG A 260 -12.61 -16.22 13.22
CA ARG A 260 -13.97 -16.51 12.73
C ARG A 260 -15.03 -15.66 13.41
N ALA A 261 -14.92 -15.45 14.72
CA ALA A 261 -15.82 -14.61 15.48
C ALA A 261 -15.74 -13.14 15.00
N PHE A 262 -14.54 -12.64 14.69
CA PHE A 262 -14.36 -11.32 14.13
C PHE A 262 -15.04 -11.18 12.76
N HIS A 263 -14.81 -12.13 11.83
CA HIS A 263 -15.47 -12.11 10.52
C HIS A 263 -17.00 -12.13 10.64
N ARG A 264 -17.54 -12.96 11.56
CA ARG A 264 -18.99 -13.00 11.81
C ARG A 264 -19.48 -11.65 12.30
N ARG A 265 -18.79 -11.00 13.25
CA ARG A 265 -19.16 -9.66 13.71
C ARG A 265 -19.14 -8.62 12.60
N LEU A 266 -18.19 -8.65 11.66
CA LEU A 266 -18.18 -7.74 10.51
C LEU A 266 -19.43 -7.89 9.66
N ILE A 267 -19.94 -9.13 9.49
CA ILE A 267 -21.15 -9.41 8.73
C ILE A 267 -22.39 -9.00 9.55
N ASP A 268 -22.50 -9.42 10.80
CA ASP A 268 -23.63 -9.13 11.68
C ASP A 268 -23.82 -7.62 11.89
N SER A 269 -22.72 -6.87 12.00
CA SER A 269 -22.71 -5.41 12.09
C SER A 269 -22.86 -4.70 10.74
N LYS A 270 -23.04 -5.43 9.65
CA LYS A 270 -23.14 -4.91 8.28
C LYS A 270 -21.95 -4.05 7.84
N ILE A 271 -20.78 -4.27 8.44
CA ILE A 271 -19.52 -3.65 8.00
C ILE A 271 -19.08 -4.27 6.66
N VAL A 272 -19.29 -5.58 6.52
CA VAL A 272 -19.21 -6.29 5.24
C VAL A 272 -20.59 -6.88 4.95
N LEU A 273 -21.15 -6.54 3.78
CA LEU A 273 -22.43 -7.09 3.35
C LEU A 273 -22.19 -8.46 2.72
N ALA A 274 -22.74 -9.51 3.33
CA ALA A 274 -22.97 -10.78 2.69
C ALA A 274 -24.30 -10.71 1.92
N ASP A 275 -24.34 -11.31 0.74
CA ASP A 275 -25.61 -11.46 -0.02
C ASP A 275 -26.54 -12.43 0.67
#